data_5cb1eaf1b26f6a367639ae7722a091e1
#
_entry.id   5cb1eaf1b26f6a367639ae7722a091e1
#
_cell.length_a   1.000
_cell.length_b   1.000
_cell.length_c   1.000
_cell.angle_alpha   90.00
_cell.angle_beta   90.00
_cell.angle_gamma   90.00
#
_symmetry.space_group_name_H-M   'P 1'
#
loop_
_entity.id
_entity.type
_entity.pdbx_description
1 polymer ?
#
loop_
_entity_poly.entity_id
_entity_poly.type
_entity_poly.pdbx_seq_one_letter_code
_entity_poly.pdbx_strand_id
1 'polypeptide(L)'
;MKSLILAIDQGTTSTRAIAFERTETGALRPLAVSQIELEQHFPHPGWVEHDAAEIWAATLQTCREVVRKAGGVGRFAAIGITNQRETSVLWDASTGEPLHRAIVWQDRRTAEDTARLAAAGHEPEVQAATGLILDPYFSASKFAWLLDHVPGSRERARKGEVRLGTIESWLVWKLTGGESHVTDATNAARTSLMDLRTRQWRPDLAALFNVPIEGLPDIRGCADHLGDSEPSLLGAALPIHGAAGDQQAALVGHGALNAGDAKITYGTGAFLVANVGAEPVPSSSRLLGTLGYEARGTAAWALEGSIFSAGSAIQWLRDGLKVIPDSRQSEAMAQGLKDNGGVYLVPGFTGLGAPWWEPEARGTIVGLTRDSGPAHMVRAALESLAYQTRDLLDALEKDGAPRLSVLKVDGGVTANAFAMQFVADICDVTVERPAFQEMTALGAAKLAALGCGLIDTLDAASAEAPAVWRPRMTDEERERLLKGWRGAVKAAIIAAQ
;
A
#
# COMPACT_ATOMS: atom_id res chain seq x y z
N MET A 1 23.57 7.08 24.43
CA MET A 1 23.71 6.86 22.98
C MET A 1 22.34 7.01 22.34
N LYS A 2 22.27 7.57 21.13
CA LYS A 2 21.03 7.61 20.34
C LYS A 2 20.73 6.19 19.85
N SER A 3 19.61 5.61 20.26
CA SER A 3 19.24 4.21 19.97
C SER A 3 17.81 4.08 19.45
N LEU A 4 17.11 5.20 19.30
CA LEU A 4 15.71 5.23 18.86
C LEU A 4 15.58 5.76 17.44
N ILE A 5 14.62 5.21 16.71
CA ILE A 5 14.11 5.74 15.44
C ILE A 5 12.69 6.25 15.67
N LEU A 6 12.38 7.44 15.16
CA LEU A 6 11.04 7.98 15.08
C LEU A 6 10.44 7.60 13.72
N ALA A 7 9.50 6.66 13.70
CA ALA A 7 8.75 6.32 12.49
C ALA A 7 7.44 7.10 12.43
N ILE A 8 7.18 7.73 11.30
CA ILE A 8 5.94 8.42 10.96
C ILE A 8 5.22 7.54 9.94
N ASP A 9 4.00 7.12 10.27
CA ASP A 9 3.11 6.36 9.41
C ASP A 9 1.87 7.21 9.11
N GLN A 10 1.85 7.83 7.95
CA GLN A 10 0.77 8.70 7.51
C GLN A 10 -0.17 7.90 6.59
N GLY A 11 -1.21 7.29 7.18
CA GLY A 11 -2.22 6.52 6.48
C GLY A 11 -3.40 7.36 5.96
N THR A 12 -4.36 6.68 5.33
CA THR A 12 -5.56 7.34 4.77
C THR A 12 -6.52 7.82 5.86
N THR A 13 -6.63 7.11 6.97
CA THR A 13 -7.61 7.43 8.04
C THR A 13 -6.97 7.96 9.32
N SER A 14 -5.66 7.90 9.42
CA SER A 14 -4.94 8.36 10.62
C SER A 14 -3.48 8.63 10.34
N THR A 15 -2.88 9.49 11.15
CA THR A 15 -1.44 9.67 11.26
C THR A 15 -0.96 9.05 12.56
N ARG A 16 0.10 8.25 12.49
CA ARG A 16 0.70 7.58 13.63
C ARG A 16 2.19 7.89 13.70
N ALA A 17 2.71 8.04 14.91
CA ALA A 17 4.14 8.05 15.17
C ALA A 17 4.51 6.93 16.15
N ILE A 18 5.64 6.27 15.93
CA ILE A 18 6.15 5.19 16.77
C ILE A 18 7.64 5.40 17.04
N ALA A 19 8.05 5.32 18.29
CA ALA A 19 9.47 5.22 18.65
C ALA A 19 9.86 3.74 18.62
N PHE A 20 10.84 3.39 17.79
CA PHE A 20 11.43 2.06 17.77
C PHE A 20 12.81 2.08 18.44
N GLU A 21 13.04 1.14 19.34
CA GLU A 21 14.32 0.95 20.03
C GLU A 21 15.07 -0.22 19.39
N ARG A 22 16.37 0.02 19.11
CA ARG A 22 17.26 -1.06 18.68
C ARG A 22 17.60 -1.96 19.87
N THR A 23 17.30 -3.25 19.75
CA THR A 23 17.68 -4.27 20.73
C THR A 23 19.15 -4.66 20.61
N GLU A 24 19.66 -5.41 21.55
CA GLU A 24 21.04 -5.95 21.50
C GLU A 24 21.26 -6.87 20.28
N THR A 25 20.21 -7.56 19.82
CA THR A 25 20.24 -8.42 18.62
C THR A 25 20.14 -7.65 17.32
N GLY A 26 19.99 -6.32 17.35
CA GLY A 26 19.81 -5.47 16.17
C GLY A 26 18.36 -5.34 15.69
N ALA A 27 17.41 -6.08 16.26
CA ALA A 27 15.99 -5.94 15.96
C ALA A 27 15.45 -4.57 16.44
N LEU A 28 14.40 -4.09 15.80
CA LEU A 28 13.69 -2.87 16.23
C LEU A 28 12.41 -3.27 16.98
N ARG A 29 12.24 -2.73 18.19
CA ARG A 29 11.08 -2.98 19.04
C ARG A 29 10.33 -1.68 19.31
N PRO A 30 8.98 -1.65 19.23
CA PRO A 30 8.20 -0.45 19.56
C PRO A 30 8.33 -0.12 21.06
N LEU A 31 8.54 1.15 21.36
CA LEU A 31 8.67 1.67 22.73
C LEU A 31 7.52 2.61 23.10
N ALA A 32 7.11 3.48 22.19
CA ALA A 32 6.03 4.44 22.41
C ALA A 32 5.27 4.68 21.12
N VAL A 33 3.97 4.94 21.23
CA VAL A 33 3.08 5.20 20.09
C VAL A 33 2.14 6.37 20.39
N SER A 34 1.82 7.11 19.35
CA SER A 34 0.74 8.09 19.33
C SER A 34 0.06 8.04 17.96
N GLN A 35 -1.26 8.23 17.94
CA GLN A 35 -2.08 8.20 16.73
C GLN A 35 -3.18 9.24 16.82
N ILE A 36 -3.49 9.87 15.68
CA ILE A 36 -4.60 10.81 15.51
C ILE A 36 -5.35 10.42 14.24
N GLU A 37 -6.67 10.33 14.32
CA GLU A 37 -7.55 10.11 13.17
C GLU A 37 -7.60 11.38 12.32
N LEU A 38 -7.79 11.21 11.01
CA LEU A 38 -7.89 12.27 10.02
C LEU A 38 -9.29 12.31 9.41
N GLU A 39 -9.79 13.51 9.16
CA GLU A 39 -11.05 13.70 8.46
C GLU A 39 -10.86 13.47 6.95
N GLN A 40 -11.76 12.70 6.36
CA GLN A 40 -11.88 12.56 4.91
C GLN A 40 -13.04 13.44 4.40
N HIS A 41 -12.80 14.16 3.31
CA HIS A 41 -13.80 15.04 2.70
C HIS A 41 -14.26 14.44 1.36
N PHE A 42 -15.58 14.45 1.14
CA PHE A 42 -16.24 13.91 -0.06
C PHE A 42 -17.08 14.99 -0.75
N PRO A 43 -16.46 16.02 -1.39
CA PRO A 43 -17.18 17.18 -1.91
C PRO A 43 -18.14 16.85 -3.06
N HIS A 44 -17.84 15.81 -3.83
CA HIS A 44 -18.68 15.31 -4.93
C HIS A 44 -18.66 13.78 -4.99
N PRO A 45 -19.60 13.11 -5.67
CA PRO A 45 -19.55 11.67 -5.91
C PRO A 45 -18.21 11.24 -6.55
N GLY A 46 -17.51 10.30 -5.91
CA GLY A 46 -16.21 9.81 -6.38
C GLY A 46 -15.01 10.71 -6.07
N TRP A 47 -15.20 11.86 -5.43
CA TRP A 47 -14.12 12.72 -4.97
C TRP A 47 -13.74 12.41 -3.52
N VAL A 48 -12.44 12.35 -3.25
CA VAL A 48 -11.90 12.12 -1.91
C VAL A 48 -10.73 13.06 -1.67
N GLU A 49 -10.83 13.85 -0.62
CA GLU A 49 -9.82 14.86 -0.28
C GLU A 49 -9.40 14.80 1.18
N HIS A 50 -8.15 15.21 1.44
CA HIS A 50 -7.64 15.50 2.77
C HIS A 50 -7.19 16.95 2.88
N ASP A 51 -7.27 17.51 4.09
CA ASP A 51 -6.59 18.75 4.40
C ASP A 51 -5.12 18.47 4.71
N ALA A 52 -4.21 18.95 3.84
CA ALA A 52 -2.77 18.73 4.04
C ALA A 52 -2.24 19.47 5.29
N ALA A 53 -2.85 20.57 5.70
CA ALA A 53 -2.50 21.26 6.94
C ALA A 53 -2.91 20.45 8.17
N GLU A 54 -4.06 19.76 8.14
CA GLU A 54 -4.46 18.82 9.18
C GLU A 54 -3.49 17.62 9.27
N ILE A 55 -3.10 17.03 8.12
CA ILE A 55 -2.08 15.99 8.07
C ILE A 55 -0.78 16.44 8.75
N TRP A 56 -0.31 17.64 8.44
CA TRP A 56 0.88 18.21 9.07
C TRP A 56 0.72 18.41 10.58
N ALA A 57 -0.39 19.00 11.01
CA ALA A 57 -0.66 19.26 12.43
C ALA A 57 -0.70 17.94 13.23
N ALA A 58 -1.42 16.92 12.71
CA ALA A 58 -1.51 15.60 13.32
C ALA A 58 -0.13 14.91 13.37
N THR A 59 0.66 15.02 12.30
CA THR A 59 2.03 14.46 12.24
C THR A 59 2.91 15.10 13.32
N LEU A 60 2.94 16.42 13.40
CA LEU A 60 3.78 17.12 14.38
C LEU A 60 3.36 16.81 15.82
N GLN A 61 2.04 16.76 16.07
CA GLN A 61 1.51 16.45 17.39
C GLN A 61 1.87 15.02 17.83
N THR A 62 1.67 14.02 16.97
CA THR A 62 2.02 12.62 17.27
C THR A 62 3.51 12.44 17.48
N CYS A 63 4.36 13.08 16.66
CA CYS A 63 5.80 13.06 16.83
C CYS A 63 6.25 13.65 18.19
N ARG A 64 5.72 14.82 18.55
CA ARG A 64 6.01 15.47 19.85
C ARG A 64 5.61 14.61 21.04
N GLU A 65 4.44 13.98 20.94
CA GLU A 65 3.97 13.09 22.01
C GLU A 65 4.85 11.86 22.15
N VAL A 66 5.24 11.22 21.05
CA VAL A 66 6.13 10.06 21.04
C VAL A 66 7.52 10.43 21.57
N VAL A 67 8.09 11.55 21.15
CA VAL A 67 9.38 12.06 21.65
C VAL A 67 9.33 12.27 23.17
N ARG A 68 8.25 12.87 23.69
CA ARG A 68 8.05 13.05 25.13
C ARG A 68 7.93 11.70 25.87
N LYS A 69 7.08 10.77 25.38
CA LYS A 69 6.89 9.43 25.97
C LYS A 69 8.19 8.61 25.98
N ALA A 70 9.03 8.79 24.96
CA ALA A 70 10.29 8.08 24.83
C ALA A 70 11.46 8.70 25.62
N GLY A 71 11.23 9.79 26.36
CA GLY A 71 12.26 10.41 27.24
C GLY A 71 13.10 11.49 26.57
N GLY A 72 12.61 12.10 25.50
CA GLY A 72 13.18 13.28 24.85
C GLY A 72 13.94 13.01 23.54
N VAL A 73 14.05 14.06 22.73
CA VAL A 73 14.60 14.01 21.37
C VAL A 73 16.06 13.53 21.31
N GLY A 74 16.84 13.77 22.34
CA GLY A 74 18.26 13.37 22.41
C GLY A 74 18.51 11.86 22.32
N ARG A 75 17.47 11.02 22.49
CA ARG A 75 17.54 9.57 22.32
C ARG A 75 17.39 9.09 20.88
N PHE A 76 16.86 9.93 19.98
CA PHE A 76 16.59 9.57 18.61
C PHE A 76 17.79 9.77 17.70
N ALA A 77 18.01 8.81 16.79
CA ALA A 77 19.08 8.84 15.80
C ALA A 77 18.57 9.43 14.47
N ALA A 78 17.35 9.09 14.04
CA ALA A 78 16.77 9.52 12.79
C ALA A 78 15.24 9.47 12.79
N ILE A 79 14.65 10.06 11.74
CA ILE A 79 13.23 9.94 11.37
C ILE A 79 13.10 9.03 10.15
N GLY A 80 12.10 8.14 10.15
CA GLY A 80 11.62 7.40 8.97
C GLY A 80 10.17 7.74 8.69
N ILE A 81 9.80 7.84 7.40
CA ILE A 81 8.47 8.24 6.96
C ILE A 81 7.89 7.14 6.07
N THR A 82 6.64 6.79 6.29
CA THR A 82 5.84 6.03 5.34
C THR A 82 4.48 6.69 5.20
N ASN A 83 3.85 6.52 4.05
CA ASN A 83 2.66 7.29 3.71
C ASN A 83 1.70 6.51 2.81
N GLN A 84 0.41 6.91 2.85
CA GLN A 84 -0.53 6.59 1.79
C GLN A 84 0.03 7.06 0.45
N ARG A 85 0.16 6.16 -0.51
CA ARG A 85 0.76 6.45 -1.81
C ARG A 85 -0.19 7.26 -2.69
N GLU A 86 0.31 7.80 -3.79
CA GLU A 86 -0.40 8.48 -4.89
C GLU A 86 -1.20 9.72 -4.48
N THR A 87 -1.46 9.96 -3.21
CA THR A 87 -2.15 11.17 -2.72
C THR A 87 -1.33 12.40 -3.04
N SER A 88 -1.94 13.33 -3.77
CA SER A 88 -1.26 14.43 -4.46
C SER A 88 -1.48 15.76 -3.75
N VAL A 89 -0.40 16.49 -3.48
CA VAL A 89 -0.38 17.80 -2.81
C VAL A 89 0.23 18.84 -3.72
N LEU A 90 -0.32 20.05 -3.69
CA LEU A 90 0.17 21.26 -4.35
C LEU A 90 0.33 22.36 -3.32
N TRP A 91 1.53 22.98 -3.21
CA TRP A 91 1.79 24.03 -2.24
C TRP A 91 2.67 25.15 -2.76
N ASP A 92 2.57 26.31 -2.12
CA ASP A 92 3.41 27.48 -2.40
C ASP A 92 4.83 27.25 -1.85
N ALA A 93 5.84 27.43 -2.70
CA ALA A 93 7.24 27.16 -2.34
C ALA A 93 7.81 28.17 -1.32
N SER A 94 7.24 29.37 -1.21
CA SER A 94 7.73 30.43 -0.33
C SER A 94 7.10 30.36 1.07
N THR A 95 5.82 29.97 1.16
CA THR A 95 5.06 29.95 2.41
C THR A 95 4.89 28.53 2.98
N GLY A 96 5.03 27.51 2.11
CA GLY A 96 4.70 26.14 2.46
C GLY A 96 3.20 25.90 2.73
N GLU A 97 2.32 26.79 2.25
CA GLU A 97 0.87 26.65 2.40
C GLU A 97 0.28 25.82 1.26
N PRO A 98 -0.58 24.83 1.55
CA PRO A 98 -1.30 24.09 0.52
C PRO A 98 -2.22 25.03 -0.27
N LEU A 99 -2.17 24.93 -1.60
CA LEU A 99 -2.99 25.75 -2.50
C LEU A 99 -4.36 25.12 -2.80
N HIS A 100 -4.51 23.85 -2.47
CA HIS A 100 -5.75 23.07 -2.58
C HIS A 100 -5.69 21.93 -1.57
N ARG A 101 -6.83 21.31 -1.25
CA ARG A 101 -6.85 20.06 -0.50
C ARG A 101 -6.11 18.97 -1.28
N ALA A 102 -5.44 18.07 -0.57
CA ALA A 102 -4.77 16.93 -1.17
C ALA A 102 -5.81 16.00 -1.82
N ILE A 103 -5.57 15.60 -3.07
CA ILE A 103 -6.43 14.65 -3.78
C ILE A 103 -5.96 13.24 -3.43
N VAL A 104 -6.83 12.47 -2.75
CA VAL A 104 -6.52 11.15 -2.21
C VAL A 104 -6.43 10.11 -3.33
N TRP A 105 -5.67 9.05 -3.14
CA TRP A 105 -5.48 7.94 -4.08
C TRP A 105 -6.80 7.26 -4.53
N GLN A 106 -7.84 7.29 -3.69
CA GLN A 106 -9.17 6.74 -3.97
C GLN A 106 -10.02 7.62 -4.92
N ASP A 107 -9.60 8.87 -5.14
CA ASP A 107 -10.35 9.86 -5.90
C ASP A 107 -10.46 9.48 -7.38
N ARG A 108 -11.65 9.66 -7.94
CA ARG A 108 -11.97 9.28 -9.34
C ARG A 108 -12.22 10.47 -10.26
N ARG A 109 -11.98 11.74 -9.80
CA ARG A 109 -12.29 12.94 -10.58
C ARG A 109 -11.59 13.02 -11.93
N THR A 110 -10.43 12.37 -12.08
CA THR A 110 -9.63 12.36 -13.32
C THR A 110 -9.85 11.11 -14.18
N ALA A 111 -10.94 10.33 -13.90
CA ALA A 111 -11.22 9.09 -14.64
C ALA A 111 -11.45 9.33 -16.13
N GLU A 112 -12.14 10.42 -16.51
CA GLU A 112 -12.38 10.77 -17.90
C GLU A 112 -11.07 11.14 -18.62
N ASP A 113 -10.15 11.83 -17.95
CA ASP A 113 -8.86 12.22 -18.52
C ASP A 113 -7.98 11.00 -18.81
N THR A 114 -7.89 10.08 -17.84
CA THR A 114 -7.12 8.85 -18.02
C THR A 114 -7.74 7.94 -19.08
N ALA A 115 -9.09 7.84 -19.13
CA ALA A 115 -9.79 7.10 -20.18
C ALA A 115 -9.56 7.71 -21.58
N ARG A 116 -9.52 9.06 -21.70
CA ARG A 116 -9.20 9.75 -22.95
C ARG A 116 -7.78 9.43 -23.43
N LEU A 117 -6.79 9.43 -22.54
CA LEU A 117 -5.41 9.05 -22.87
C LEU A 117 -5.31 7.59 -23.30
N ALA A 118 -6.02 6.67 -22.61
CA ALA A 118 -6.06 5.26 -22.98
C ALA A 118 -6.71 5.06 -24.38
N ALA A 119 -7.82 5.74 -24.65
CA ALA A 119 -8.49 5.71 -25.96
C ALA A 119 -7.62 6.30 -27.09
N ALA A 120 -6.74 7.26 -26.77
CA ALA A 120 -5.75 7.79 -27.69
C ALA A 120 -4.56 6.85 -27.94
N GLY A 121 -4.47 5.71 -27.23
CA GLY A 121 -3.46 4.68 -27.44
C GLY A 121 -2.18 4.85 -26.60
N HIS A 122 -2.17 5.70 -25.57
CA HIS A 122 -0.99 5.97 -24.75
C HIS A 122 -0.72 4.94 -23.65
N GLU A 123 -1.68 4.06 -23.30
CA GLU A 123 -1.49 3.09 -22.21
C GLU A 123 -0.27 2.17 -22.40
N PRO A 124 0.02 1.61 -23.59
CA PRO A 124 1.19 0.74 -23.77
C PRO A 124 2.52 1.46 -23.50
N GLU A 125 2.65 2.72 -23.90
CA GLU A 125 3.85 3.53 -23.66
C GLU A 125 4.03 3.83 -22.17
N VAL A 126 2.96 4.27 -21.49
CA VAL A 126 2.97 4.52 -20.04
C VAL A 126 3.32 3.25 -19.28
N GLN A 127 2.68 2.11 -19.63
CA GLN A 127 2.93 0.83 -18.97
C GLN A 127 4.37 0.35 -19.19
N ALA A 128 4.92 0.47 -20.39
CA ALA A 128 6.28 0.07 -20.69
C ALA A 128 7.33 0.89 -19.90
N ALA A 129 7.08 2.17 -19.70
CA ALA A 129 7.97 3.06 -18.98
C ALA A 129 7.85 2.94 -17.45
N THR A 130 6.63 2.87 -16.95
CA THR A 130 6.32 3.03 -15.51
C THR A 130 5.90 1.74 -14.81
N GLY A 131 5.52 0.69 -15.56
CA GLY A 131 4.88 -0.50 -15.03
C GLY A 131 3.41 -0.31 -14.66
N LEU A 132 2.83 0.88 -14.86
CA LEU A 132 1.49 1.26 -14.42
C LEU A 132 0.52 1.36 -15.61
N ILE A 133 -0.74 1.12 -15.36
CA ILE A 133 -1.83 1.37 -16.31
C ILE A 133 -2.30 2.83 -16.25
N LEU A 134 -3.10 3.27 -17.22
CA LEU A 134 -3.75 4.58 -17.18
C LEU A 134 -5.01 4.51 -16.30
N ASP A 135 -4.89 4.92 -15.06
CA ASP A 135 -5.98 4.97 -14.08
C ASP A 135 -5.84 6.23 -13.20
N PRO A 136 -6.94 6.87 -12.77
CA PRO A 136 -6.92 8.00 -11.83
C PRO A 136 -6.31 7.68 -10.47
N TYR A 137 -6.04 6.41 -10.17
CA TYR A 137 -5.32 5.98 -8.97
C TYR A 137 -3.96 6.67 -8.84
N PHE A 138 -3.20 6.82 -9.94
CA PHE A 138 -1.84 7.35 -9.93
C PHE A 138 -1.78 8.88 -9.93
N SER A 139 -0.63 9.46 -9.50
CA SER A 139 -0.54 10.89 -9.16
C SER A 139 -0.59 11.83 -10.36
N ALA A 140 -0.08 11.43 -11.55
CA ALA A 140 0.10 12.35 -12.67
C ALA A 140 -1.17 13.09 -13.09
N SER A 141 -2.30 12.38 -13.21
CA SER A 141 -3.58 12.98 -13.57
C SER A 141 -4.12 13.93 -12.48
N LYS A 142 -3.87 13.60 -11.20
CA LYS A 142 -4.23 14.46 -10.06
C LYS A 142 -3.36 15.74 -10.02
N PHE A 143 -2.06 15.64 -10.30
CA PHE A 143 -1.20 16.81 -10.44
C PHE A 143 -1.67 17.71 -11.60
N ALA A 144 -2.00 17.12 -12.76
CA ALA A 144 -2.53 17.87 -13.90
C ALA A 144 -3.81 18.63 -13.51
N TRP A 145 -4.74 17.94 -12.84
CA TRP A 145 -6.00 18.52 -12.39
C TRP A 145 -5.78 19.69 -11.39
N LEU A 146 -4.90 19.51 -10.41
CA LEU A 146 -4.55 20.59 -9.46
C LEU A 146 -4.00 21.82 -10.17
N LEU A 147 -3.10 21.61 -11.14
CA LEU A 147 -2.49 22.67 -11.93
C LEU A 147 -3.48 23.38 -12.85
N ASP A 148 -4.56 22.73 -13.27
CA ASP A 148 -5.62 23.32 -14.09
C ASP A 148 -6.63 24.11 -13.25
N HIS A 149 -6.89 23.69 -11.99
CA HIS A 149 -7.95 24.24 -11.16
C HIS A 149 -7.45 25.27 -10.14
N VAL A 150 -6.13 25.35 -9.89
CA VAL A 150 -5.54 26.41 -9.08
C VAL A 150 -4.97 27.50 -10.02
N PRO A 151 -5.57 28.70 -10.07
CA PRO A 151 -5.22 29.73 -11.03
C PRO A 151 -3.72 30.08 -11.03
N GLY A 152 -3.09 30.02 -12.21
CA GLY A 152 -1.70 30.40 -12.41
C GLY A 152 -0.66 29.39 -11.88
N SER A 153 -1.09 28.32 -11.23
CA SER A 153 -0.19 27.37 -10.57
C SER A 153 0.75 26.65 -11.55
N ARG A 154 0.29 26.32 -12.77
CA ARG A 154 1.11 25.67 -13.79
C ARG A 154 2.30 26.52 -14.22
N GLU A 155 2.09 27.81 -14.45
CA GLU A 155 3.17 28.75 -14.79
C GLU A 155 4.12 28.97 -13.61
N ARG A 156 3.56 29.05 -12.40
CA ARG A 156 4.34 29.15 -11.16
C ARG A 156 5.16 27.88 -10.89
N ALA A 157 4.63 26.69 -11.24
CA ALA A 157 5.37 25.43 -11.13
C ALA A 157 6.59 25.41 -12.07
N ARG A 158 6.45 25.90 -13.34
CA ARG A 158 7.59 26.06 -14.26
C ARG A 158 8.69 26.98 -13.73
N LYS A 159 8.32 27.93 -12.88
CA LYS A 159 9.28 28.86 -12.23
C LYS A 159 9.81 28.32 -10.89
N GLY A 160 9.36 27.15 -10.44
CA GLY A 160 9.72 26.62 -9.13
C GLY A 160 9.09 27.35 -7.94
N GLU A 161 8.07 28.18 -8.18
CA GLU A 161 7.34 28.94 -7.16
C GLU A 161 6.21 28.13 -6.50
N VAL A 162 5.84 27.01 -7.12
CA VAL A 162 4.85 26.04 -6.64
C VAL A 162 5.46 24.65 -6.70
N ARG A 163 5.24 23.87 -5.67
CA ARG A 163 5.73 22.49 -5.52
C ARG A 163 4.59 21.51 -5.66
N LEU A 164 4.91 20.39 -6.27
CA LEU A 164 4.09 19.19 -6.37
C LEU A 164 4.75 18.05 -5.60
N GLY A 165 3.99 17.19 -4.99
CA GLY A 165 4.53 15.99 -4.35
C GLY A 165 3.45 15.09 -3.80
N THR A 166 3.87 13.91 -3.39
CA THR A 166 3.10 12.99 -2.59
C THR A 166 3.26 13.33 -1.09
N ILE A 167 2.58 12.63 -0.22
CA ILE A 167 2.49 13.02 1.21
C ILE A 167 3.88 13.04 1.88
N GLU A 168 4.77 12.10 1.57
CA GLU A 168 6.12 12.10 2.15
C GLU A 168 6.93 13.32 1.72
N SER A 169 6.84 13.75 0.46
CA SER A 169 7.49 14.97 -0.03
C SER A 169 6.98 16.20 0.72
N TRP A 170 5.66 16.28 0.94
CA TRP A 170 5.03 17.31 1.75
C TRP A 170 5.55 17.31 3.19
N LEU A 171 5.61 16.12 3.82
CA LEU A 171 6.11 15.99 5.19
C LEU A 171 7.59 16.32 5.32
N VAL A 172 8.43 15.89 4.37
CA VAL A 172 9.86 16.26 4.36
C VAL A 172 10.01 17.76 4.19
N TRP A 173 9.27 18.38 3.27
CA TRP A 173 9.25 19.82 3.10
C TRP A 173 8.91 20.56 4.41
N LYS A 174 7.85 20.14 5.08
CA LYS A 174 7.40 20.74 6.34
C LYS A 174 8.38 20.50 7.49
N LEU A 175 8.93 19.30 7.58
CA LEU A 175 9.90 18.95 8.63
C LEU A 175 11.21 19.73 8.49
N THR A 176 11.65 20.00 7.25
CA THR A 176 12.91 20.72 6.97
C THR A 176 12.75 22.23 6.85
N GLY A 177 11.55 22.78 7.13
CA GLY A 177 11.31 24.21 6.97
C GLY A 177 11.40 24.74 5.54
N GLY A 178 11.19 23.86 4.56
CA GLY A 178 11.25 24.19 3.13
C GLY A 178 12.62 24.03 2.48
N GLU A 179 13.62 23.52 3.21
CA GLU A 179 14.97 23.34 2.67
C GLU A 179 15.09 22.14 1.73
N SER A 180 14.25 21.09 1.89
CA SER A 180 14.34 19.87 1.10
C SER A 180 13.03 19.55 0.38
N HIS A 181 13.08 19.49 -0.96
CA HIS A 181 11.98 19.06 -1.82
C HIS A 181 12.37 17.77 -2.51
N VAL A 182 12.12 16.64 -1.84
CA VAL A 182 12.53 15.31 -2.28
C VAL A 182 11.37 14.33 -2.17
N THR A 183 11.41 13.26 -2.95
CA THR A 183 10.57 12.07 -2.85
C THR A 183 11.47 10.84 -2.83
N ASP A 184 11.00 9.73 -2.28
CA ASP A 184 11.68 8.45 -2.43
C ASP A 184 11.27 7.75 -3.73
N ALA A 185 12.14 6.85 -4.21
CA ALA A 185 11.94 6.15 -5.47
C ALA A 185 10.66 5.28 -5.49
N THR A 186 10.17 4.79 -4.33
CA THR A 186 8.95 3.98 -4.29
C THR A 186 7.69 4.82 -4.46
N ASN A 187 7.63 6.01 -3.88
CA ASN A 187 6.54 6.96 -4.12
C ASN A 187 6.61 7.55 -5.54
N ALA A 188 7.80 7.89 -6.02
CA ALA A 188 7.99 8.34 -7.41
C ALA A 188 7.50 7.31 -8.42
N ALA A 189 7.72 6.00 -8.16
CA ALA A 189 7.23 4.90 -8.99
C ALA A 189 5.70 4.82 -9.10
N ARG A 190 4.96 5.50 -8.22
CA ARG A 190 3.48 5.51 -8.22
C ARG A 190 2.88 6.74 -8.90
N THR A 191 3.69 7.58 -9.49
CA THR A 191 3.23 8.85 -10.08
C THR A 191 2.78 8.75 -11.53
N SER A 192 3.13 7.70 -12.26
CA SER A 192 3.08 7.59 -13.74
C SER A 192 4.01 8.58 -14.47
N LEU A 193 5.00 9.16 -13.77
CA LEU A 193 5.95 10.13 -14.33
C LEU A 193 7.40 9.65 -14.28
N MET A 194 7.71 8.62 -13.47
CA MET A 194 9.06 8.07 -13.31
C MET A 194 9.26 6.84 -14.22
N ASP A 195 10.38 6.79 -14.91
CA ASP A 195 10.83 5.57 -15.58
C ASP A 195 11.26 4.52 -14.54
N LEU A 196 10.65 3.35 -14.60
CA LEU A 196 10.85 2.31 -13.60
C LEU A 196 12.27 1.70 -13.62
N ARG A 197 12.98 1.74 -14.76
CA ARG A 197 14.34 1.20 -14.90
C ARG A 197 15.40 2.20 -14.49
N THR A 198 15.29 3.43 -15.02
CA THR A 198 16.27 4.50 -14.75
C THR A 198 16.04 5.19 -13.42
N ARG A 199 14.83 5.10 -12.88
CA ARG A 199 14.38 5.79 -11.65
C ARG A 199 14.52 7.31 -11.74
N GLN A 200 14.25 7.86 -12.94
CA GLN A 200 14.29 9.28 -13.23
C GLN A 200 12.95 9.76 -13.76
N TRP A 201 12.62 11.02 -13.55
CA TRP A 201 11.46 11.64 -14.18
C TRP A 201 11.58 11.57 -15.71
N ARG A 202 10.46 11.24 -16.37
CA ARG A 202 10.35 11.15 -17.84
C ARG A 202 9.76 12.43 -18.40
N PRO A 203 10.55 13.24 -19.17
CA PRO A 203 10.05 14.49 -19.76
C PRO A 203 8.86 14.29 -20.71
N ASP A 204 8.84 13.21 -21.46
CA ASP A 204 7.76 12.86 -22.38
C ASP A 204 6.46 12.49 -21.64
N LEU A 205 6.54 11.73 -20.53
CA LEU A 205 5.37 11.46 -19.69
C LEU A 205 4.89 12.72 -18.97
N ALA A 206 5.82 13.55 -18.47
CA ALA A 206 5.47 14.84 -17.88
C ALA A 206 4.74 15.74 -18.89
N ALA A 207 5.19 15.76 -20.15
CA ALA A 207 4.51 16.47 -21.24
C ALA A 207 3.15 15.85 -21.59
N LEU A 208 3.02 14.51 -21.62
CA LEU A 208 1.76 13.79 -21.87
C LEU A 208 0.68 14.18 -20.87
N PHE A 209 1.02 14.23 -19.56
CA PHE A 209 0.12 14.67 -18.50
C PHE A 209 0.10 16.19 -18.30
N ASN A 210 0.89 16.96 -19.06
CA ASN A 210 1.04 18.40 -18.92
C ASN A 210 1.44 18.82 -17.48
N VAL A 211 2.39 18.10 -16.88
CA VAL A 211 2.95 18.40 -15.54
C VAL A 211 4.35 18.97 -15.68
N PRO A 212 4.63 20.21 -15.25
CA PRO A 212 5.99 20.79 -15.27
C PRO A 212 6.94 19.99 -14.36
N ILE A 213 8.06 19.52 -14.90
CA ILE A 213 9.08 18.79 -14.14
C ILE A 213 9.69 19.67 -13.04
N GLU A 214 9.82 20.96 -13.26
CA GLU A 214 10.40 21.92 -12.33
C GLU A 214 9.58 22.02 -11.01
N GLY A 215 8.34 21.60 -11.02
CA GLY A 215 7.49 21.51 -9.84
C GLY A 215 7.64 20.20 -9.06
N LEU A 216 8.27 19.17 -9.66
CA LEU A 216 8.43 17.85 -9.04
C LEU A 216 9.64 17.80 -8.10
N PRO A 217 9.61 16.92 -7.05
CA PRO A 217 10.72 16.74 -6.12
C PRO A 217 11.90 15.98 -6.74
N ASP A 218 13.09 16.11 -6.16
CA ASP A 218 14.23 15.24 -6.48
C ASP A 218 13.98 13.82 -5.99
N ILE A 219 14.25 12.81 -6.81
CA ILE A 219 14.11 11.40 -6.43
C ILE A 219 15.35 10.96 -5.65
N ARG A 220 15.13 10.29 -4.51
CA ARG A 220 16.15 9.73 -3.62
C ARG A 220 15.89 8.25 -3.37
N GLY A 221 16.92 7.53 -2.93
CA GLY A 221 16.76 6.17 -2.39
C GLY A 221 16.00 6.18 -1.06
N CYS A 222 15.36 5.06 -0.75
CA CYS A 222 14.50 4.94 0.45
C CYS A 222 15.26 5.07 1.79
N ALA A 223 16.58 4.93 1.80
CA ALA A 223 17.42 5.06 2.99
C ALA A 223 18.46 6.20 2.88
N ASP A 224 18.30 7.09 1.90
CA ASP A 224 19.18 8.24 1.70
C ASP A 224 18.88 9.33 2.74
N HIS A 225 19.78 10.29 2.86
CA HIS A 225 19.54 11.51 3.63
C HIS A 225 18.59 12.43 2.87
N LEU A 226 17.42 12.67 3.44
CA LEU A 226 16.35 13.47 2.82
C LEU A 226 16.29 14.90 3.36
N GLY A 227 17.10 15.23 4.37
CA GLY A 227 17.18 16.52 5.03
C GLY A 227 17.20 16.38 6.56
N ASP A 228 17.34 17.49 7.26
CA ASP A 228 17.31 17.57 8.72
C ASP A 228 16.07 18.33 9.19
N SER A 229 15.37 17.80 10.21
CA SER A 229 14.21 18.49 10.74
C SER A 229 14.61 19.78 11.46
N GLU A 230 13.79 20.83 11.35
CA GLU A 230 14.00 22.06 12.11
C GLU A 230 14.04 21.78 13.62
N PRO A 231 15.04 22.28 14.35
CA PRO A 231 15.16 22.09 15.81
C PRO A 231 13.94 22.55 16.60
N SER A 232 13.25 23.59 16.12
CA SER A 232 12.06 24.18 16.76
C SER A 232 10.87 23.22 16.81
N LEU A 233 10.81 22.24 15.91
CA LEU A 233 9.69 21.30 15.80
C LEU A 233 9.69 20.27 16.92
N LEU A 234 10.86 19.66 17.20
CA LEU A 234 11.00 18.53 18.12
C LEU A 234 11.97 18.79 19.30
N GLY A 235 12.61 19.96 19.32
CA GLY A 235 13.58 20.36 20.35
C GLY A 235 15.05 20.13 19.97
N ALA A 236 15.33 19.45 18.89
CA ALA A 236 16.64 19.32 18.23
C ALA A 236 16.45 18.88 16.77
N ALA A 237 17.44 19.13 15.92
CA ALA A 237 17.46 18.59 14.58
C ALA A 237 17.62 17.07 14.60
N LEU A 238 16.81 16.38 13.80
CA LEU A 238 16.91 14.94 13.54
C LEU A 238 17.03 14.73 12.03
N PRO A 239 18.01 13.94 11.57
CA PRO A 239 18.11 13.59 10.16
C PRO A 239 16.93 12.71 9.74
N ILE A 240 16.41 12.94 8.54
CA ILE A 240 15.39 12.13 7.89
C ILE A 240 16.13 11.19 6.95
N HIS A 241 16.14 9.90 7.29
CA HIS A 241 16.89 8.88 6.54
C HIS A 241 16.05 7.74 5.97
N GLY A 242 14.75 7.76 6.16
CA GLY A 242 13.86 6.72 5.68
C GLY A 242 12.62 7.30 5.04
N ALA A 243 12.32 6.92 3.80
CA ALA A 243 11.01 7.15 3.20
C ALA A 243 10.65 6.00 2.27
N ALA A 244 9.39 5.55 2.34
CA ALA A 244 8.81 4.61 1.40
C ALA A 244 7.28 4.67 1.45
N GLY A 245 6.63 4.39 0.32
CA GLY A 245 5.19 4.18 0.29
C GLY A 245 4.76 3.04 1.23
N ASP A 246 3.54 3.09 1.74
CA ASP A 246 3.04 2.18 2.79
C ASP A 246 3.21 0.69 2.45
N GLN A 247 2.89 0.29 1.22
CA GLN A 247 2.99 -1.10 0.78
C GLN A 247 4.45 -1.57 0.65
N GLN A 248 5.34 -0.68 0.22
CA GLN A 248 6.77 -0.90 0.11
C GLN A 248 7.45 -0.91 1.49
N ALA A 249 7.07 0.01 2.35
CA ALA A 249 7.52 -0.02 3.75
C ALA A 249 7.08 -1.32 4.44
N ALA A 250 5.84 -1.78 4.22
CA ALA A 250 5.38 -3.07 4.73
C ALA A 250 6.21 -4.25 4.18
N LEU A 251 6.57 -4.22 2.88
CA LEU A 251 7.46 -5.23 2.28
C LEU A 251 8.79 -5.32 3.04
N VAL A 252 9.43 -4.17 3.30
CA VAL A 252 10.67 -4.07 4.08
C VAL A 252 10.45 -4.48 5.56
N GLY A 253 9.35 -4.04 6.16
CA GLY A 253 8.96 -4.38 7.52
C GLY A 253 8.88 -5.89 7.73
N HIS A 254 8.23 -6.58 6.82
CA HIS A 254 8.13 -8.03 6.78
C HIS A 254 9.46 -8.75 6.49
N GLY A 255 10.49 -8.04 6.03
CA GLY A 255 11.74 -8.65 5.56
C GLY A 255 11.53 -9.47 4.28
N ALA A 256 10.60 -9.06 3.41
CA ALA A 256 10.38 -9.67 2.09
C ALA A 256 11.35 -9.05 1.07
N LEU A 257 12.64 -9.30 1.26
CA LEU A 257 13.73 -8.57 0.61
C LEU A 257 14.32 -9.28 -0.60
N ASN A 258 14.04 -10.57 -0.78
CA ASN A 258 14.60 -11.39 -1.85
C ASN A 258 13.58 -11.64 -2.95
N ALA A 259 14.08 -11.93 -4.16
CA ALA A 259 13.21 -12.37 -5.25
C ALA A 259 12.42 -13.62 -4.85
N GLY A 260 11.11 -13.61 -5.05
CA GLY A 260 10.20 -14.66 -4.60
C GLY A 260 9.65 -14.47 -3.19
N ASP A 261 10.04 -13.44 -2.46
CA ASP A 261 9.36 -13.02 -1.22
C ASP A 261 8.13 -12.18 -1.57
N ALA A 262 7.06 -12.34 -0.80
CA ALA A 262 5.88 -11.51 -0.96
C ALA A 262 5.18 -11.23 0.37
N LYS A 263 4.46 -10.12 0.40
CA LYS A 263 3.53 -9.80 1.48
C LYS A 263 2.15 -9.48 0.94
N ILE A 264 1.12 -9.72 1.73
CA ILE A 264 -0.23 -9.26 1.46
C ILE A 264 -0.86 -8.67 2.74
N THR A 265 -1.41 -7.48 2.61
CA THR A 265 -2.14 -6.81 3.68
C THR A 265 -3.63 -7.01 3.48
N TYR A 266 -4.30 -7.73 4.38
CA TYR A 266 -5.73 -7.98 4.34
C TYR A 266 -6.49 -6.96 5.21
N GLY A 267 -6.92 -5.86 4.59
CA GLY A 267 -7.81 -4.86 5.17
C GLY A 267 -9.24 -4.96 4.64
N THR A 268 -9.87 -3.84 4.32
CA THR A 268 -11.15 -3.76 3.59
C THR A 268 -11.04 -4.41 2.22
N GLY A 269 -10.00 -4.05 1.46
CA GLY A 269 -9.45 -4.81 0.33
C GLY A 269 -8.19 -5.54 0.75
N ALA A 270 -7.42 -6.07 -0.24
CA ALA A 270 -6.10 -6.60 0.04
C ALA A 270 -5.09 -6.15 -1.03
N PHE A 271 -3.83 -5.96 -0.59
CA PHE A 271 -2.73 -5.51 -1.45
C PHE A 271 -1.56 -6.47 -1.32
N LEU A 272 -1.35 -7.22 -2.40
CA LEU A 272 -0.20 -8.11 -2.57
C LEU A 272 0.95 -7.32 -3.19
N VAL A 273 2.15 -7.43 -2.62
CA VAL A 273 3.40 -6.96 -3.21
C VAL A 273 4.39 -8.09 -3.21
N ALA A 274 4.83 -8.50 -4.40
CA ALA A 274 5.79 -9.57 -4.59
C ALA A 274 7.12 -9.00 -5.11
N ASN A 275 8.21 -9.27 -4.42
CA ASN A 275 9.56 -8.91 -4.83
C ASN A 275 9.97 -9.80 -6.02
N VAL A 276 10.26 -9.18 -7.16
CA VAL A 276 10.66 -9.88 -8.39
C VAL A 276 12.17 -9.84 -8.65
N GLY A 277 12.94 -9.20 -7.77
CA GLY A 277 14.40 -9.15 -7.82
C GLY A 277 14.98 -7.87 -8.42
N ALA A 278 16.14 -7.99 -9.05
CA ALA A 278 16.98 -6.86 -9.47
C ALA A 278 16.58 -6.21 -10.80
N GLU A 279 15.51 -6.68 -11.45
CA GLU A 279 15.00 -6.14 -12.71
C GLU A 279 13.48 -6.09 -12.71
N PRO A 280 12.86 -5.07 -13.34
CA PRO A 280 11.42 -5.01 -13.46
C PRO A 280 10.88 -6.09 -14.40
N VAL A 281 9.81 -6.74 -13.98
CA VAL A 281 9.08 -7.74 -14.76
C VAL A 281 7.86 -7.08 -15.38
N PRO A 282 7.71 -7.06 -16.71
CA PRO A 282 6.51 -6.55 -17.35
C PRO A 282 5.33 -7.50 -17.12
N SER A 283 4.15 -6.96 -16.84
CA SER A 283 2.97 -7.78 -16.60
C SER A 283 2.04 -7.82 -17.83
N SER A 284 1.76 -9.04 -18.30
CA SER A 284 0.70 -9.33 -19.27
C SER A 284 -0.66 -9.57 -18.60
N SER A 285 -0.66 -9.76 -17.29
CA SER A 285 -1.82 -10.02 -16.45
C SER A 285 -2.36 -8.76 -15.79
N ARG A 286 -1.88 -7.57 -16.22
CA ARG A 286 -2.24 -6.25 -15.69
C ARG A 286 -1.95 -6.08 -14.18
N LEU A 287 -0.95 -6.81 -13.65
CA LEU A 287 -0.35 -6.48 -12.37
C LEU A 287 0.45 -5.18 -12.51
N LEU A 288 0.60 -4.44 -11.43
CA LEU A 288 1.27 -3.15 -11.44
C LEU A 288 2.76 -3.35 -11.16
N GLY A 289 3.62 -2.97 -12.13
CA GLY A 289 5.05 -2.89 -11.90
C GLY A 289 5.38 -1.73 -10.98
N THR A 290 6.26 -1.94 -10.01
CA THR A 290 6.67 -0.89 -9.07
C THR A 290 8.07 -1.18 -8.53
N LEU A 291 8.63 -0.22 -7.79
CA LEU A 291 9.85 -0.44 -7.02
C LEU A 291 9.47 -1.00 -5.64
N GLY A 292 10.09 -2.09 -5.20
CA GLY A 292 9.90 -2.66 -3.88
C GLY A 292 10.65 -1.86 -2.80
N TYR A 293 11.90 -1.52 -3.07
CA TYR A 293 12.73 -0.58 -2.30
C TYR A 293 13.99 -0.20 -3.07
N GLU A 294 14.64 0.88 -2.65
CA GLU A 294 15.99 1.25 -3.06
C GLU A 294 16.77 1.72 -1.83
N ALA A 295 17.84 1.01 -1.49
CA ALA A 295 18.65 1.35 -0.33
C ALA A 295 20.13 1.02 -0.58
N ARG A 296 21.02 1.96 -0.23
CA ARG A 296 22.49 1.80 -0.38
C ARG A 296 22.92 1.32 -1.77
N GLY A 297 22.29 1.85 -2.83
CA GLY A 297 22.60 1.51 -4.22
C GLY A 297 22.02 0.17 -4.70
N THR A 298 21.32 -0.56 -3.85
CA THR A 298 20.60 -1.79 -4.23
C THR A 298 19.13 -1.46 -4.42
N ALA A 299 18.56 -1.85 -5.57
CA ALA A 299 17.15 -1.73 -5.86
C ALA A 299 16.52 -3.12 -6.03
N ALA A 300 15.30 -3.27 -5.57
CA ALA A 300 14.46 -4.44 -5.82
C ALA A 300 13.15 -3.97 -6.45
N TRP A 301 12.76 -4.63 -7.54
CA TRP A 301 11.48 -4.39 -8.20
C TRP A 301 10.41 -5.31 -7.65
N ALA A 302 9.17 -4.89 -7.81
CA ALA A 302 8.02 -5.65 -7.34
C ALA A 302 6.87 -5.61 -8.35
N LEU A 303 6.02 -6.63 -8.30
CA LEU A 303 4.70 -6.64 -8.90
C LEU A 303 3.64 -6.52 -7.80
N GLU A 304 2.66 -5.67 -8.03
CA GLU A 304 1.54 -5.43 -7.12
C GLU A 304 0.23 -5.90 -7.73
N GLY A 305 -0.57 -6.61 -6.93
CA GLY A 305 -1.95 -6.98 -7.26
C GLY A 305 -2.89 -6.57 -6.14
N SER A 306 -4.08 -6.07 -6.51
CA SER A 306 -5.09 -5.59 -5.56
C SER A 306 -6.35 -6.45 -5.63
N ILE A 307 -6.86 -6.80 -4.45
CA ILE A 307 -8.18 -7.39 -4.23
C ILE A 307 -9.07 -6.29 -3.66
N PHE A 308 -10.11 -5.89 -4.40
CA PHE A 308 -10.95 -4.76 -4.00
C PHE A 308 -11.82 -5.08 -2.78
N SER A 309 -12.22 -6.34 -2.64
CA SER A 309 -13.11 -6.78 -1.56
C SER A 309 -12.52 -7.98 -0.82
N ALA A 310 -11.95 -7.71 0.35
CA ALA A 310 -11.42 -8.72 1.27
C ALA A 310 -12.25 -8.71 2.57
N GLY A 311 -11.84 -7.97 3.58
CA GLY A 311 -12.58 -7.82 4.83
C GLY A 311 -13.97 -7.20 4.65
N SER A 312 -14.18 -6.40 3.60
CA SER A 312 -15.49 -5.85 3.23
C SER A 312 -16.56 -6.92 2.98
N ALA A 313 -16.18 -8.11 2.52
CA ALA A 313 -17.14 -9.22 2.33
C ALA A 313 -17.73 -9.66 3.70
N ILE A 314 -16.91 -9.77 4.74
CA ILE A 314 -17.36 -10.10 6.09
C ILE A 314 -18.15 -8.95 6.72
N GLN A 315 -17.71 -7.70 6.49
CA GLN A 315 -18.46 -6.52 6.94
C GLN A 315 -19.85 -6.46 6.31
N TRP A 316 -19.96 -6.75 5.02
CA TRP A 316 -21.24 -6.81 4.32
C TRP A 316 -22.17 -7.89 4.88
N LEU A 317 -21.65 -9.07 5.22
CA LEU A 317 -22.44 -10.13 5.89
C LEU A 317 -22.94 -9.69 7.27
N ARG A 318 -22.16 -8.88 7.99
CA ARG A 318 -22.53 -8.32 9.29
C ARG A 318 -23.52 -7.16 9.17
N ASP A 319 -23.18 -6.14 8.38
CA ASP A 319 -23.88 -4.86 8.39
C ASP A 319 -25.01 -4.79 7.34
N GLY A 320 -24.79 -5.39 6.18
CA GLY A 320 -25.73 -5.43 5.06
C GLY A 320 -26.77 -6.55 5.20
N LEU A 321 -26.32 -7.80 5.25
CA LEU A 321 -27.22 -8.96 5.37
C LEU A 321 -27.61 -9.30 6.81
N LYS A 322 -26.82 -8.84 7.81
CA LYS A 322 -27.06 -9.10 9.24
C LYS A 322 -27.13 -10.59 9.60
N VAL A 323 -26.37 -11.42 8.86
CA VAL A 323 -26.32 -12.87 9.10
C VAL A 323 -25.32 -13.26 10.18
N ILE A 324 -24.43 -12.35 10.56
CA ILE A 324 -23.56 -12.47 11.74
C ILE A 324 -23.63 -11.19 12.57
N PRO A 325 -23.70 -11.27 13.90
CA PRO A 325 -23.72 -10.08 14.75
C PRO A 325 -22.34 -9.44 14.94
N ASP A 326 -21.25 -10.24 14.81
CA ASP A 326 -19.87 -9.82 15.03
C ASP A 326 -18.96 -10.62 14.09
N SER A 327 -18.03 -9.93 13.42
CA SER A 327 -17.05 -10.54 12.52
C SER A 327 -16.17 -11.60 13.22
N ARG A 328 -15.94 -11.49 14.53
CA ARG A 328 -15.20 -12.48 15.34
C ARG A 328 -15.85 -13.85 15.37
N GLN A 329 -17.17 -13.94 15.14
CA GLN A 329 -17.89 -15.22 15.09
C GLN A 329 -17.71 -15.97 13.76
N SER A 330 -17.19 -15.29 12.73
CA SER A 330 -17.03 -15.89 11.40
C SER A 330 -16.13 -17.12 11.40
N GLU A 331 -15.07 -17.14 12.22
CA GLU A 331 -14.16 -18.28 12.33
C GLU A 331 -14.90 -19.53 12.84
N ALA A 332 -15.57 -19.42 13.96
CA ALA A 332 -16.29 -20.56 14.56
C ALA A 332 -17.42 -21.08 13.65
N MET A 333 -18.12 -20.17 12.95
CA MET A 333 -19.17 -20.57 11.99
C MET A 333 -18.60 -21.35 10.80
N ALA A 334 -17.47 -20.91 10.26
CA ALA A 334 -16.81 -21.59 9.14
C ALA A 334 -16.26 -22.97 9.56
N GLN A 335 -15.61 -23.03 10.73
CA GLN A 335 -15.07 -24.28 11.29
C GLN A 335 -16.16 -25.31 11.64
N GLY A 336 -17.37 -24.86 11.94
CA GLY A 336 -18.51 -25.74 12.22
C GLY A 336 -19.04 -26.53 11.02
N LEU A 337 -18.60 -26.19 9.81
CA LEU A 337 -18.97 -26.88 8.58
C LEU A 337 -17.83 -27.81 8.12
N LYS A 338 -18.20 -29.00 7.61
CA LYS A 338 -17.23 -29.93 7.03
C LYS A 338 -16.54 -29.34 5.80
N ASP A 339 -17.31 -28.73 4.90
CA ASP A 339 -16.87 -28.09 3.67
C ASP A 339 -17.78 -26.91 3.33
N ASN A 340 -17.60 -26.27 2.17
CA ASN A 340 -18.42 -25.13 1.76
C ASN A 340 -19.79 -25.51 1.18
N GLY A 341 -20.13 -26.80 1.10
CA GLY A 341 -21.38 -27.28 0.51
C GLY A 341 -21.55 -26.92 -0.97
N GLY A 342 -20.47 -26.61 -1.68
CA GLY A 342 -20.49 -26.12 -3.07
C GLY A 342 -20.85 -24.63 -3.21
N VAL A 343 -20.96 -23.89 -2.10
CA VAL A 343 -21.27 -22.45 -2.10
C VAL A 343 -20.01 -21.64 -2.29
N TYR A 344 -20.00 -20.75 -3.29
CA TYR A 344 -18.92 -19.79 -3.55
C TYR A 344 -19.49 -18.37 -3.55
N LEU A 345 -18.75 -17.44 -2.97
CA LEU A 345 -19.05 -16.01 -3.00
C LEU A 345 -17.93 -15.27 -3.73
N VAL A 346 -18.26 -14.60 -4.84
CA VAL A 346 -17.39 -13.69 -5.57
C VAL A 346 -17.72 -12.28 -5.08
N PRO A 347 -16.85 -11.62 -4.29
CA PRO A 347 -17.18 -10.33 -3.66
C PRO A 347 -16.89 -9.14 -4.59
N GLY A 348 -17.41 -9.17 -5.81
CA GLY A 348 -17.26 -8.14 -6.82
C GLY A 348 -18.12 -6.89 -6.58
N PHE A 349 -18.18 -6.38 -5.34
CA PHE A 349 -19.09 -5.27 -4.99
C PHE A 349 -18.82 -3.98 -5.77
N THR A 350 -17.57 -3.74 -6.12
CA THR A 350 -17.10 -2.59 -6.91
C THR A 350 -16.35 -3.03 -8.19
N GLY A 351 -16.72 -4.17 -8.72
CA GLY A 351 -15.99 -4.83 -9.80
C GLY A 351 -14.93 -5.81 -9.30
N LEU A 352 -14.25 -6.46 -10.25
CA LEU A 352 -13.13 -7.36 -9.99
C LEU A 352 -11.82 -6.68 -10.41
N GLY A 353 -10.82 -6.72 -9.54
CA GLY A 353 -9.46 -6.25 -9.82
C GLY A 353 -8.63 -7.27 -10.60
N ALA A 354 -7.31 -7.20 -10.47
CA ALA A 354 -6.40 -8.15 -11.11
C ALA A 354 -6.71 -9.59 -10.70
N PRO A 355 -6.55 -10.57 -11.59
CA PRO A 355 -6.21 -10.44 -13.01
C PRO A 355 -7.41 -10.21 -13.93
N TRP A 356 -8.62 -10.15 -13.40
CA TRP A 356 -9.88 -10.16 -14.16
C TRP A 356 -10.20 -8.80 -14.81
N TRP A 357 -10.02 -7.71 -14.05
CA TRP A 357 -10.30 -6.31 -14.47
C TRP A 357 -11.68 -6.13 -15.11
N GLU A 358 -12.71 -6.63 -14.39
CA GLU A 358 -14.12 -6.51 -14.81
C GLU A 358 -14.83 -5.48 -13.91
N PRO A 359 -14.87 -4.21 -14.31
CA PRO A 359 -15.45 -3.14 -13.49
C PRO A 359 -16.96 -3.27 -13.30
N GLU A 360 -17.65 -3.93 -14.27
CA GLU A 360 -19.11 -4.12 -14.22
C GLU A 360 -19.52 -5.38 -13.46
N ALA A 361 -18.58 -6.27 -13.10
CA ALA A 361 -18.91 -7.42 -12.26
C ALA A 361 -19.50 -6.96 -10.91
N ARG A 362 -20.44 -7.74 -10.39
CA ARG A 362 -21.06 -7.47 -9.08
C ARG A 362 -20.97 -8.70 -8.18
N GLY A 363 -21.18 -8.48 -6.88
CA GLY A 363 -21.17 -9.56 -5.88
C GLY A 363 -22.10 -10.69 -6.28
N THR A 364 -21.57 -11.92 -6.39
CA THR A 364 -22.28 -13.07 -6.89
C THR A 364 -22.13 -14.26 -5.96
N ILE A 365 -23.21 -14.99 -5.68
CA ILE A 365 -23.18 -16.21 -4.90
C ILE A 365 -23.74 -17.33 -5.76
N VAL A 366 -23.01 -18.44 -5.84
CA VAL A 366 -23.40 -19.63 -6.58
C VAL A 366 -23.39 -20.88 -5.71
N GLY A 367 -24.07 -21.94 -6.15
CA GLY A 367 -24.06 -23.25 -5.49
C GLY A 367 -25.02 -23.41 -4.30
N LEU A 368 -25.95 -22.48 -4.09
CA LEU A 368 -26.97 -22.58 -3.03
C LEU A 368 -27.91 -23.75 -3.22
N THR A 369 -28.16 -24.50 -2.16
CA THR A 369 -29.17 -25.55 -2.03
C THR A 369 -30.12 -25.21 -0.91
N ARG A 370 -31.16 -26.04 -0.69
CA ARG A 370 -32.08 -25.84 0.44
C ARG A 370 -31.41 -25.98 1.81
N ASP A 371 -30.28 -26.70 1.87
CA ASP A 371 -29.51 -26.92 3.09
C ASP A 371 -28.48 -25.82 3.36
N SER A 372 -28.31 -24.90 2.40
CA SER A 372 -27.39 -23.75 2.55
C SER A 372 -27.96 -22.75 3.55
N GLY A 373 -27.17 -22.38 4.54
CA GLY A 373 -27.55 -21.41 5.57
C GLY A 373 -26.47 -20.36 5.82
N PRO A 374 -26.66 -19.48 6.82
CA PRO A 374 -25.73 -18.38 7.14
C PRO A 374 -24.26 -18.81 7.27
N ALA A 375 -23.99 -19.97 7.89
CA ALA A 375 -22.62 -20.46 8.05
C ALA A 375 -21.93 -20.75 6.71
N HIS A 376 -22.65 -21.24 5.69
CA HIS A 376 -22.12 -21.46 4.35
C HIS A 376 -21.75 -20.13 3.67
N MET A 377 -22.56 -19.09 3.84
CA MET A 377 -22.29 -17.74 3.32
C MET A 377 -21.03 -17.14 3.95
N VAL A 378 -20.91 -17.27 5.28
CA VAL A 378 -19.75 -16.80 6.03
C VAL A 378 -18.48 -17.54 5.59
N ARG A 379 -18.56 -18.87 5.48
CA ARG A 379 -17.44 -19.69 5.03
C ARG A 379 -17.04 -19.33 3.60
N ALA A 380 -17.97 -19.20 2.68
CA ALA A 380 -17.68 -18.80 1.29
C ALA A 380 -17.02 -17.43 1.19
N ALA A 381 -17.40 -16.47 2.07
CA ALA A 381 -16.75 -15.16 2.13
C ALA A 381 -15.31 -15.25 2.67
N LEU A 382 -15.03 -16.07 3.69
CA LEU A 382 -13.67 -16.30 4.18
C LEU A 382 -12.82 -17.05 3.14
N GLU A 383 -13.38 -18.06 2.49
CA GLU A 383 -12.69 -18.83 1.44
C GLU A 383 -12.37 -17.96 0.21
N SER A 384 -13.21 -16.97 -0.11
CA SER A 384 -12.98 -16.06 -1.24
C SER A 384 -11.67 -15.27 -1.14
N LEU A 385 -11.17 -15.03 0.07
CA LEU A 385 -9.87 -14.40 0.31
C LEU A 385 -8.73 -15.23 -0.29
N ALA A 386 -8.77 -16.54 -0.04
CA ALA A 386 -7.75 -17.47 -0.53
C ALA A 386 -7.83 -17.63 -2.05
N TYR A 387 -9.03 -17.75 -2.60
CA TYR A 387 -9.21 -17.89 -4.03
C TYR A 387 -8.72 -16.66 -4.81
N GLN A 388 -9.10 -15.46 -4.37
CA GLN A 388 -8.61 -14.22 -4.99
C GLN A 388 -7.09 -14.07 -4.84
N THR A 389 -6.52 -14.47 -3.69
CA THR A 389 -5.06 -14.48 -3.49
C THR A 389 -4.40 -15.45 -4.47
N ARG A 390 -4.96 -16.66 -4.66
CA ARG A 390 -4.45 -17.64 -5.63
C ARG A 390 -4.50 -17.09 -7.05
N ASP A 391 -5.57 -16.40 -7.45
CA ASP A 391 -5.66 -15.76 -8.77
C ASP A 391 -4.52 -14.75 -8.99
N LEU A 392 -4.13 -13.99 -7.95
CA LEU A 392 -2.99 -13.08 -8.03
C LEU A 392 -1.65 -13.83 -8.13
N LEU A 393 -1.47 -14.93 -7.38
CA LEU A 393 -0.25 -15.75 -7.45
C LEU A 393 -0.11 -16.41 -8.82
N ASP A 394 -1.20 -16.95 -9.38
CA ASP A 394 -1.22 -17.50 -10.73
C ASP A 394 -0.84 -16.44 -11.79
N ALA A 395 -1.30 -15.20 -11.61
CA ALA A 395 -0.96 -14.08 -12.48
C ALA A 395 0.54 -13.71 -12.37
N LEU A 396 1.10 -13.70 -11.16
CA LEU A 396 2.53 -13.48 -10.93
C LEU A 396 3.38 -14.55 -11.63
N GLU A 397 3.06 -15.84 -11.44
CA GLU A 397 3.79 -16.95 -12.07
C GLU A 397 3.70 -16.88 -13.61
N LYS A 398 2.52 -16.53 -14.15
CA LYS A 398 2.30 -16.34 -15.60
C LYS A 398 3.16 -15.22 -16.17
N ASP A 399 3.36 -14.14 -15.42
CA ASP A 399 4.20 -13.01 -15.83
C ASP A 399 5.69 -13.25 -15.58
N GLY A 400 6.07 -14.44 -15.07
CA GLY A 400 7.47 -14.85 -14.90
C GLY A 400 8.09 -14.46 -13.56
N ALA A 401 7.28 -14.02 -12.59
CA ALA A 401 7.76 -13.80 -11.23
C ALA A 401 8.17 -15.16 -10.59
N PRO A 402 9.18 -15.18 -9.72
CA PRO A 402 9.56 -16.39 -9.00
C PRO A 402 8.39 -16.97 -8.19
N ARG A 403 8.25 -18.30 -8.18
CA ARG A 403 7.23 -18.97 -7.36
C ARG A 403 7.48 -18.69 -5.88
N LEU A 404 6.40 -18.28 -5.18
CA LEU A 404 6.44 -18.04 -3.75
C LEU A 404 6.48 -19.34 -2.96
N SER A 405 7.29 -19.38 -1.91
CA SER A 405 7.29 -20.44 -0.90
C SER A 405 6.67 -19.97 0.42
N VAL A 406 6.76 -18.67 0.69
CA VAL A 406 6.24 -18.02 1.90
C VAL A 406 5.46 -16.76 1.50
N LEU A 407 4.25 -16.64 2.02
CA LEU A 407 3.43 -15.45 1.94
C LEU A 407 3.32 -14.80 3.33
N LYS A 408 3.88 -13.62 3.46
CA LYS A 408 3.81 -12.84 4.71
C LYS A 408 2.53 -12.04 4.73
N VAL A 409 1.80 -12.07 5.86
CA VAL A 409 0.47 -11.49 5.94
C VAL A 409 0.33 -10.54 7.12
N ASP A 410 -0.41 -9.44 6.92
CA ASP A 410 -0.85 -8.53 7.98
C ASP A 410 -2.27 -8.00 7.71
N GLY A 411 -2.73 -7.11 8.57
CA GLY A 411 -4.07 -6.54 8.51
C GLY A 411 -5.11 -7.31 9.35
N GLY A 412 -6.23 -6.65 9.62
CA GLY A 412 -7.21 -7.11 10.62
C GLY A 412 -7.83 -8.49 10.34
N VAL A 413 -7.99 -8.87 9.08
CA VAL A 413 -8.55 -10.17 8.68
C VAL A 413 -7.65 -11.34 9.09
N THR A 414 -6.35 -11.12 9.23
CA THR A 414 -5.36 -12.15 9.57
C THR A 414 -5.51 -12.69 11.00
N ALA A 415 -6.32 -12.06 11.83
CA ALA A 415 -6.71 -12.60 13.15
C ALA A 415 -7.53 -13.90 13.04
N ASN A 416 -8.18 -14.15 11.88
CA ASN A 416 -8.99 -15.33 11.62
C ASN A 416 -8.10 -16.51 11.19
N ALA A 417 -7.87 -17.46 12.08
CA ALA A 417 -6.97 -18.59 11.82
C ALA A 417 -7.51 -19.57 10.77
N PHE A 418 -8.83 -19.73 10.65
CA PHE A 418 -9.45 -20.51 9.58
C PHE A 418 -9.10 -19.92 8.21
N ALA A 419 -9.29 -18.60 8.04
CA ALA A 419 -8.98 -17.93 6.79
C ALA A 419 -7.50 -18.07 6.42
N MET A 420 -6.59 -17.89 7.38
CA MET A 420 -5.14 -18.01 7.13
C MET A 420 -4.71 -19.44 6.78
N GLN A 421 -5.28 -20.45 7.44
CA GLN A 421 -5.05 -21.84 7.05
C GLN A 421 -5.58 -22.13 5.64
N PHE A 422 -6.78 -21.62 5.32
CA PHE A 422 -7.36 -21.83 4.01
C PHE A 422 -6.57 -21.10 2.89
N VAL A 423 -5.99 -19.92 3.18
CA VAL A 423 -5.03 -19.25 2.28
C VAL A 423 -3.81 -20.13 2.05
N ALA A 424 -3.22 -20.69 3.12
CA ALA A 424 -2.08 -21.60 2.97
C ALA A 424 -2.42 -22.81 2.09
N ASP A 425 -3.59 -23.41 2.32
CA ASP A 425 -4.05 -24.62 1.60
C ASP A 425 -4.32 -24.37 0.12
N ILE A 426 -5.05 -23.28 -0.22
CA ILE A 426 -5.44 -22.97 -1.60
C ILE A 426 -4.26 -22.42 -2.40
N CYS A 427 -3.45 -21.57 -1.77
CA CYS A 427 -2.29 -20.97 -2.44
C CYS A 427 -1.09 -21.91 -2.53
N ASP A 428 -1.08 -23.00 -1.77
CA ASP A 428 0.04 -23.95 -1.65
C ASP A 428 1.35 -23.26 -1.22
N VAL A 429 1.24 -22.38 -0.22
CA VAL A 429 2.36 -21.61 0.34
C VAL A 429 2.32 -21.62 1.86
N THR A 430 3.49 -21.50 2.48
CA THR A 430 3.52 -21.21 3.92
C THR A 430 3.03 -19.77 4.16
N VAL A 431 2.07 -19.57 5.07
CA VAL A 431 1.58 -18.24 5.48
C VAL A 431 2.20 -17.89 6.81
N GLU A 432 2.79 -16.70 6.91
CA GLU A 432 3.43 -16.18 8.12
C GLU A 432 2.81 -14.83 8.52
N ARG A 433 2.31 -14.76 9.75
CA ARG A 433 1.83 -13.51 10.35
C ARG A 433 2.77 -13.09 11.48
N PRO A 434 3.41 -11.90 11.40
CA PRO A 434 4.26 -11.42 12.48
C PRO A 434 3.44 -11.15 13.74
N ALA A 435 4.09 -11.26 14.90
CA ALA A 435 3.47 -10.92 16.18
C ALA A 435 3.18 -9.42 16.29
N PHE A 436 4.10 -8.58 15.82
CA PHE A 436 3.90 -7.13 15.69
C PHE A 436 3.17 -6.82 14.38
N GLN A 437 2.10 -6.01 14.43
CA GLN A 437 1.20 -5.81 13.29
C GLN A 437 1.50 -4.55 12.46
N GLU A 438 2.21 -3.56 13.03
CA GLU A 438 2.49 -2.29 12.33
C GLU A 438 3.75 -2.41 11.44
N MET A 439 3.66 -3.31 10.44
CA MET A 439 4.77 -3.62 9.54
C MET A 439 5.20 -2.41 8.69
N THR A 440 4.26 -1.57 8.33
CA THR A 440 4.48 -0.33 7.57
C THR A 440 5.40 0.62 8.34
N ALA A 441 5.07 0.93 9.59
CA ALA A 441 5.90 1.77 10.47
C ALA A 441 7.26 1.13 10.77
N LEU A 442 7.31 -0.21 10.95
CA LEU A 442 8.55 -0.94 11.15
C LEU A 442 9.46 -0.85 9.93
N GLY A 443 8.91 -0.93 8.72
CA GLY A 443 9.67 -0.77 7.48
C GLY A 443 10.31 0.60 7.35
N ALA A 444 9.56 1.67 7.61
CA ALA A 444 10.09 3.03 7.65
C ALA A 444 11.19 3.17 8.70
N ALA A 445 11.01 2.56 9.88
CA ALA A 445 12.03 2.55 10.93
C ALA A 445 13.29 1.79 10.50
N LYS A 446 13.17 0.64 9.83
CA LYS A 446 14.31 -0.13 9.31
C LYS A 446 15.09 0.66 8.26
N LEU A 447 14.40 1.31 7.32
CA LEU A 447 15.03 2.17 6.31
C LEU A 447 15.80 3.33 6.96
N ALA A 448 15.20 4.02 7.92
CA ALA A 448 15.84 5.09 8.64
C ALA A 448 17.03 4.59 9.49
N ALA A 449 16.90 3.45 10.16
CA ALA A 449 17.96 2.84 10.95
C ALA A 449 19.14 2.42 10.06
N LEU A 450 18.86 1.90 8.86
CA LEU A 450 19.88 1.59 7.86
C LEU A 450 20.57 2.87 7.37
N GLY A 451 19.81 3.89 7.00
CA GLY A 451 20.31 5.16 6.48
C GLY A 451 21.24 5.88 7.45
N CYS A 452 20.87 5.94 8.73
CA CYS A 452 21.70 6.57 9.77
C CYS A 452 22.79 5.65 10.35
N GLY A 453 22.94 4.41 9.88
CA GLY A 453 23.96 3.46 10.33
C GLY A 453 23.68 2.83 11.72
N LEU A 454 22.43 2.88 12.19
CA LEU A 454 22.04 2.22 13.44
C LEU A 454 21.94 0.69 13.27
N ILE A 455 21.61 0.22 12.07
CA ILE A 455 21.67 -1.19 11.62
C ILE A 455 22.47 -1.29 10.32
N ASP A 456 23.07 -2.45 10.06
CA ASP A 456 23.91 -2.67 8.88
C ASP A 456 23.12 -3.26 7.71
N THR A 457 22.02 -3.97 7.98
CA THR A 457 21.19 -4.65 6.98
C THR A 457 19.70 -4.55 7.34
N LEU A 458 18.82 -4.66 6.33
CA LEU A 458 17.36 -4.69 6.52
C LEU A 458 16.87 -6.06 7.04
N ASP A 459 17.69 -7.11 6.97
CA ASP A 459 17.37 -8.48 7.38
C ASP A 459 17.33 -8.69 8.90
N ALA A 460 17.45 -7.62 9.69
CA ALA A 460 17.36 -7.74 11.13
C ALA A 460 16.11 -8.52 11.55
N ALA A 461 16.32 -9.65 12.21
CA ALA A 461 15.26 -10.57 12.61
C ALA A 461 14.18 -9.88 13.45
N SER A 462 12.94 -10.34 13.33
CA SER A 462 11.87 -9.93 14.25
C SER A 462 12.21 -10.36 15.68
N ALA A 463 11.83 -9.56 16.67
CA ALA A 463 12.02 -9.87 18.08
C ALA A 463 11.20 -11.09 18.54
N GLU A 464 10.12 -11.42 17.84
CA GLU A 464 9.18 -12.47 18.19
C GLU A 464 8.91 -13.40 16.98
N ALA A 465 8.66 -14.69 17.25
CA ALA A 465 8.32 -15.66 16.21
C ALA A 465 6.95 -15.38 15.60
N PRO A 466 6.79 -15.53 14.27
CA PRO A 466 5.50 -15.37 13.61
C PRO A 466 4.56 -16.54 13.92
N ALA A 467 3.25 -16.31 13.80
CA ALA A 467 2.29 -17.40 13.64
C ALA A 467 2.42 -17.97 12.22
N VAL A 468 2.42 -19.31 12.10
CA VAL A 468 2.71 -20.00 10.83
C VAL A 468 1.61 -21.01 10.51
N TRP A 469 1.10 -20.95 9.28
CA TRP A 469 0.20 -21.94 8.69
C TRP A 469 0.87 -22.58 7.47
N ARG A 470 0.87 -23.92 7.45
CA ARG A 470 1.44 -24.69 6.32
C ARG A 470 0.30 -25.38 5.55
N PRO A 471 0.45 -25.58 4.24
CA PRO A 471 -0.51 -26.33 3.43
C PRO A 471 -0.75 -27.73 4.02
N ARG A 472 -2.01 -28.13 4.07
CA ARG A 472 -2.46 -29.46 4.56
C ARG A 472 -3.42 -30.14 3.59
N MET A 473 -3.99 -29.36 2.65
CA MET A 473 -4.95 -29.81 1.66
C MET A 473 -4.26 -30.62 0.58
N THR A 474 -4.91 -31.69 0.11
CA THR A 474 -4.40 -32.45 -1.04
C THR A 474 -4.57 -31.68 -2.35
N ASP A 475 -3.74 -31.99 -3.34
CA ASP A 475 -3.82 -31.35 -4.65
C ASP A 475 -5.18 -31.61 -5.33
N GLU A 476 -5.74 -32.82 -5.16
CA GLU A 476 -7.05 -33.17 -5.71
C GLU A 476 -8.17 -32.30 -5.12
N GLU A 477 -8.17 -32.09 -3.81
CA GLU A 477 -9.14 -31.23 -3.13
C GLU A 477 -8.98 -29.77 -3.55
N ARG A 478 -7.73 -29.28 -3.59
CA ARG A 478 -7.39 -27.93 -4.03
C ARG A 478 -7.92 -27.65 -5.45
N GLU A 479 -7.63 -28.53 -6.39
CA GLU A 479 -8.08 -28.38 -7.77
C GLU A 479 -9.60 -28.43 -7.91
N ARG A 480 -10.27 -29.29 -7.15
CA ARG A 480 -11.73 -29.35 -7.09
C ARG A 480 -12.33 -28.01 -6.66
N LEU A 481 -11.78 -27.39 -5.60
CA LEU A 481 -12.23 -26.12 -5.06
C LEU A 481 -11.94 -24.97 -6.02
N LEU A 482 -10.74 -24.92 -6.60
CA LEU A 482 -10.35 -23.91 -7.60
C LEU A 482 -11.20 -24.00 -8.87
N LYS A 483 -11.57 -25.21 -9.31
CA LYS A 483 -12.52 -25.38 -10.43
C LYS A 483 -13.88 -24.76 -10.12
N GLY A 484 -14.40 -24.95 -8.92
CA GLY A 484 -15.65 -24.32 -8.47
C GLY A 484 -15.54 -22.79 -8.42
N TRP A 485 -14.45 -22.27 -7.88
CA TRP A 485 -14.15 -20.82 -7.86
C TRP A 485 -14.12 -20.20 -9.26
N ARG A 486 -13.34 -20.79 -10.18
CA ARG A 486 -13.29 -20.32 -11.59
C ARG A 486 -14.68 -20.31 -12.26
N GLY A 487 -15.53 -21.30 -11.93
CA GLY A 487 -16.92 -21.33 -12.37
C GLY A 487 -17.76 -20.17 -11.79
N ALA A 488 -17.57 -19.85 -10.51
CA ALA A 488 -18.27 -18.75 -9.84
C ALA A 488 -17.84 -17.37 -10.41
N VAL A 489 -16.55 -17.15 -10.62
CA VAL A 489 -16.04 -15.92 -11.25
C VAL A 489 -16.59 -15.77 -12.67
N LYS A 490 -16.59 -16.84 -13.47
CA LYS A 490 -17.17 -16.81 -14.81
C LYS A 490 -18.65 -16.45 -14.78
N ALA A 491 -19.42 -16.97 -13.83
CA ALA A 491 -20.83 -16.60 -13.67
C ALA A 491 -21.01 -15.12 -13.33
N ALA A 492 -20.16 -14.57 -12.44
CA ALA A 492 -20.18 -13.14 -12.07
C ALA A 492 -19.86 -12.24 -13.28
N ILE A 493 -18.91 -12.63 -14.13
CA ILE A 493 -18.54 -11.89 -15.35
C ILE A 493 -19.67 -11.95 -16.40
N ILE A 494 -20.27 -13.12 -16.63
CA ILE A 494 -21.39 -13.28 -17.58
C ILE A 494 -22.61 -12.46 -17.13
N ALA A 495 -22.88 -12.41 -15.83
CA ALA A 495 -24.00 -11.64 -15.29
C ALA A 495 -23.82 -10.11 -15.43
N ALA A 496 -22.60 -9.65 -15.71
CA ALA A 496 -22.26 -8.24 -15.92
C ALA A 496 -22.41 -7.79 -17.38
N GLN A 497 -22.53 -8.73 -18.33
CA GLN A 497 -22.74 -8.49 -19.77
C GLN A 497 -24.21 -8.38 -20.12
#